data_5f42096c096c6f204f70ab137862e061
#
_entry.id   5f42096c096c6f204f70ab137862e061
#
_cell.length_a   1.000
_cell.length_b   1.000
_cell.length_c   1.000
_cell.angle_alpha   90.00
_cell.angle_beta   90.00
_cell.angle_gamma   90.00
#
_symmetry.space_group_name_H-M   'P 1'
#
loop_
_entity.id
_entity.type
_entity.pdbx_description
1 polymer ?
#
loop_
_entity_poly.entity_id
_entity_poly.type
_entity_poly.pdbx_seq_one_letter_code
_entity_poly.pdbx_strand_id
1 'polypeptide(L)' 'MNWETIGAISELVGSITVIVTVIYLAVQIKQSS' A
#
# COMPACT_ATOMS: atom_id res chain seq x y z
N MET A 1 2.33 -19.63 17.72
CA MET A 1 1.71 -18.37 17.30
C MET A 1 2.74 -17.28 17.22
N ASN A 2 2.99 -16.83 16.03
CA ASN A 2 4.02 -15.82 15.80
C ASN A 2 3.37 -14.46 15.55
N TRP A 3 3.13 -13.75 16.63
CA TRP A 3 2.64 -12.39 16.54
C TRP A 3 3.58 -11.51 15.72
N GLU A 4 4.88 -11.78 15.84
CA GLU A 4 5.88 -11.04 15.09
C GLU A 4 5.73 -11.26 13.59
N THR A 5 5.49 -12.50 13.18
CA THR A 5 5.30 -12.82 11.77
C THR A 5 4.03 -12.18 11.22
N ILE A 6 2.96 -12.24 11.99
CA ILE A 6 1.69 -11.62 11.58
C ILE A 6 1.87 -10.11 11.45
N GLY A 7 2.55 -9.50 12.40
CA GLY A 7 2.81 -8.07 12.34
C GLY A 7 3.63 -7.68 11.13
N ALA A 8 4.69 -8.45 10.84
CA ALA A 8 5.54 -8.17 9.69
C ALA A 8 4.77 -8.30 8.38
N ILE A 9 3.96 -9.34 8.25
CA ILE A 9 3.16 -9.55 7.05
C ILE A 9 2.15 -8.41 6.87
N SER A 10 1.47 -8.04 7.96
CA SER A 10 0.50 -6.96 7.93
C SER A 10 1.14 -5.64 7.52
N GLU A 11 2.35 -5.39 8.02
CA GLU A 11 3.08 -4.17 7.69
C GLU A 11 3.45 -4.13 6.22
N LEU A 12 3.91 -5.26 5.68
CA LEU A 12 4.24 -5.36 4.26
C LEU A 12 3.00 -5.13 3.39
N VAL A 13 1.92 -5.80 3.71
CA VAL A 13 0.67 -5.66 2.96
C VAL A 13 0.18 -4.22 3.03
N GLY A 14 0.23 -3.61 4.20
CA GLY A 14 -0.21 -2.23 4.38
C GLY A 14 0.63 -1.26 3.56
N SER A 15 1.95 -1.42 3.58
CA SER A 15 2.83 -0.51 2.83
C SER A 15 2.63 -0.65 1.33
N ILE A 16 2.48 -1.86 0.83
CA ILE A 16 2.20 -2.09 -0.59
C ILE A 16 0.87 -1.45 -0.97
N THR A 17 -0.13 -1.59 -0.14
CA THR A 17 -1.45 -1.00 -0.38
C THR A 17 -1.35 0.52 -0.47
N VAL A 18 -0.60 1.14 0.43
CA VAL A 18 -0.41 2.59 0.42
C VAL A 18 0.29 3.03 -0.87
N ILE A 19 1.35 2.32 -1.25
CA ILE A 19 2.10 2.65 -2.46
C ILE A 19 1.20 2.56 -3.69
N VAL A 20 0.46 1.47 -3.82
CA VAL A 20 -0.46 1.28 -4.95
C VAL A 20 -1.51 2.38 -4.98
N THR A 21 -2.05 2.75 -3.83
CA THR A 21 -3.05 3.80 -3.74
C THR A 21 -2.49 5.14 -4.18
N VAL A 22 -1.27 5.47 -3.74
CA VAL A 22 -0.63 6.72 -4.11
C VAL A 22 -0.39 6.78 -5.61
N ILE A 23 0.09 5.68 -6.20
CA ILE A 23 0.31 5.60 -7.63
C ILE A 23 -1.01 5.79 -8.39
N TYR A 24 -2.05 5.14 -7.92
CA TYR A 24 -3.37 5.25 -8.53
C TYR A 24 -3.85 6.69 -8.53
N LEU A 25 -3.73 7.37 -7.40
CA LEU A 25 -4.14 8.76 -7.29
C LEU A 25 -3.32 9.65 -8.22
N ALA A 26 -2.02 9.41 -8.31
CA ALA A 26 -1.14 10.19 -9.17
C ALA A 26 -1.54 10.03 -10.64
N VAL A 27 -1.85 8.81 -11.05
CA VAL A 27 -2.29 8.55 -12.41
C VAL A 27 -3.61 9.26 -12.70
N GLN A 28 -4.53 9.23 -11.74
CA GLN A 28 -5.82 9.90 -11.89
C GLN A 28 -5.67 11.41 -12.07
N ILE A 29 -4.80 12.01 -11.29
CA ILE A 29 -4.56 13.45 -11.41
C ILE A 29 -3.98 13.77 -12.77
N LYS A 30 -3.07 12.96 -13.25
CA LYS A 30 -2.45 13.17 -14.55
C LYS A 30 -3.45 13.04 -15.70
N GLN A 31 -4.37 12.10 -15.57
CA GLN A 31 -5.40 11.90 -16.60
C GLN A 31 -6.44 12.99 -16.59
N SER A 32 -6.66 13.60 -15.43
CA SER A 32 -7.70 14.61 -15.27
C SER A 32 -7.31 15.96 -15.86
N SER A 33 -6.03 16.18 -16.06
CA SER A 33 -5.58 17.43 -16.65
C SER A 33 -5.37 17.25 -18.15
#